data_fe089ff648bd2dab18ab88d08779e701
#
_entry.id   fe089ff648bd2dab18ab88d08779e701
#
_cell.length_a   1.000
_cell.length_b   1.000
_cell.length_c   1.000
_cell.angle_alpha   90.00
_cell.angle_beta   90.00
_cell.angle_gamma   90.00
#
_symmetry.space_group_name_H-M   'P 1'
#
loop_
_entity.id
_entity.type
_entity.pdbx_description
1 polymer ?
#
loop_
_entity_poly.entity_id
_entity_poly.type
_entity_poly.pdbx_seq_one_letter_code
_entity_poly.pdbx_strand_id
1 'polypeptide(L)'
;MPLEFLNVQAFWILLSLPFVVGAVGWGCHRRRVILREFGRMDLLLHFSRFPAGGKTIYQILPAALCLGLLVLSMARPIFPGISGETLKGPMDIVAVLDVSKSMRAEDCDPGSSRLETAKAALLQSLPHLAGCRLGLVTFAGESFPQAELTDDLEALEFVLKNWVTADSAPFQGSNIGKALSEAIRFFGEEKRKRVIFFFSDGGHGRSENLDGILSEMDTKGIALVSIGVGSKEGAKIPLYEEGKFKGWLKIKGEEVTTRLNEDTLRKISRGKGGKYIHLTSAKNLKGILRDPAVMGKSALSGGKEIFQIPLGLAMGIVFLGMYLERRAPPSRPSVQDPFSRKEEP
;
A
#
# COMPACT_ATOMS: atom_id res chain seq x y z
N MET A 1 -6.09 15.71 -9.60
CA MET A 1 -6.08 14.72 -8.49
C MET A 1 -5.40 15.39 -7.31
N PRO A 2 -5.97 15.43 -6.11
CA PRO A 2 -5.34 16.10 -4.96
C PRO A 2 -4.10 15.33 -4.51
N LEU A 3 -3.04 16.07 -4.20
CA LEU A 3 -1.84 15.56 -3.51
C LEU A 3 -2.25 15.15 -2.08
N GLU A 4 -1.94 13.95 -1.70
CA GLU A 4 -2.14 13.47 -0.32
C GLU A 4 -0.81 13.49 0.44
N PHE A 5 -0.87 13.80 1.74
CA PHE A 5 0.30 13.85 2.61
C PHE A 5 0.19 12.80 3.70
N LEU A 6 1.22 11.94 3.84
CA LEU A 6 1.25 10.91 4.90
C LEU A 6 1.41 11.52 6.29
N ASN A 7 2.16 12.59 6.41
CA ASN A 7 2.49 13.20 7.69
C ASN A 7 2.11 14.69 7.70
N VAL A 8 0.82 14.96 7.89
CA VAL A 8 0.29 16.33 7.98
C VAL A 8 0.88 17.08 9.19
N GLN A 9 1.29 16.35 10.24
CA GLN A 9 1.88 16.93 11.44
C GLN A 9 3.23 17.62 11.15
N ALA A 10 3.94 17.24 10.07
CA ALA A 10 5.17 17.90 9.66
C ALA A 10 4.99 19.41 9.36
N PHE A 11 3.80 19.84 8.97
CA PHE A 11 3.50 21.25 8.73
C PHE A 11 3.57 22.13 10.00
N TRP A 12 3.47 21.54 11.20
CA TRP A 12 3.69 22.27 12.46
C TRP A 12 5.11 22.82 12.57
N ILE A 13 6.08 22.20 11.88
CA ILE A 13 7.47 22.71 11.84
C ILE A 13 7.55 24.07 11.14
N LEU A 14 6.60 24.42 10.24
CA LEU A 14 6.53 25.75 9.63
C LEU A 14 6.34 26.87 10.66
N LEU A 15 5.80 26.57 11.85
CA LEU A 15 5.74 27.52 12.97
C LEU A 15 7.13 27.94 13.45
N SER A 16 8.19 27.17 13.16
CA SER A 16 9.58 27.55 13.45
C SER A 16 10.15 28.58 12.44
N LEU A 17 9.50 28.78 11.29
CA LEU A 17 9.97 29.68 10.22
C LEU A 17 10.23 31.11 10.71
N PRO A 18 9.33 31.78 11.46
CA PRO A 18 9.58 33.12 11.95
C PRO A 18 10.79 33.19 12.91
N PHE A 19 11.02 32.13 13.69
CA PHE A 19 12.20 32.06 14.57
C PHE A 19 13.50 31.93 13.77
N VAL A 20 13.52 31.10 12.73
CA VAL A 20 14.68 30.93 11.83
C VAL A 20 14.95 32.23 11.08
N VAL A 21 13.94 32.88 10.52
CA VAL A 21 14.05 34.16 9.85
C VAL A 21 14.56 35.26 10.82
N GLY A 22 14.02 35.28 12.03
CA GLY A 22 14.46 36.19 13.08
C GLY A 22 15.93 35.98 13.49
N ALA A 23 16.35 34.71 13.69
CA ALA A 23 17.72 34.37 14.05
C ALA A 23 18.72 34.75 12.95
N VAL A 24 18.39 34.44 11.67
CA VAL A 24 19.23 34.84 10.53
C VAL A 24 19.31 36.35 10.40
N GLY A 25 18.16 37.04 10.49
CA GLY A 25 18.08 38.52 10.46
C GLY A 25 18.88 39.16 11.57
N TRP A 26 18.75 38.65 12.81
CA TRP A 26 19.52 39.12 13.97
C TRP A 26 21.01 38.87 13.81
N GLY A 27 21.42 37.67 13.34
CA GLY A 27 22.80 37.36 13.03
C GLY A 27 23.42 38.31 12.01
N CYS A 28 22.67 38.60 10.92
CA CYS A 28 23.07 39.58 9.94
C CYS A 28 23.18 41.00 10.51
N HIS A 29 22.24 41.42 11.38
CA HIS A 29 22.27 42.71 12.05
C HIS A 29 23.47 42.81 13.02
N ARG A 30 23.63 41.82 13.89
CA ARG A 30 24.75 41.79 14.85
C ARG A 30 26.11 41.83 14.15
N ARG A 31 26.27 41.08 13.05
CA ARG A 31 27.48 41.11 12.24
C ARG A 31 27.77 42.50 11.69
N ARG A 32 26.75 43.26 11.22
CA ARG A 32 26.91 44.63 10.76
C ARG A 32 27.31 45.59 11.87
N VAL A 33 26.76 45.43 13.08
CA VAL A 33 27.12 46.24 14.25
C VAL A 33 28.57 45.99 14.64
N ILE A 34 28.98 44.73 14.78
CA ILE A 34 30.36 44.35 15.13
C ILE A 34 31.35 44.91 14.09
N LEU A 35 31.05 44.79 12.79
CA LEU A 35 31.92 45.30 11.73
C LEU A 35 32.02 46.84 11.77
N ARG A 36 31.02 47.56 12.25
CA ARG A 36 31.06 49.04 12.44
C ARG A 36 31.93 49.45 13.60
N GLU A 37 32.03 48.66 14.64
CA GLU A 37 32.85 48.93 15.86
C GLU A 37 34.34 48.63 15.61
N PHE A 38 34.66 47.73 14.68
CA PHE A 38 36.08 47.32 14.43
C PHE A 38 36.90 48.31 13.61
N GLY A 39 36.34 49.42 13.13
CA GLY A 39 37.11 50.49 12.46
C GLY A 39 36.66 50.80 11.04
N ARG A 40 37.55 51.38 10.22
CA ARG A 40 37.23 51.82 8.85
C ARG A 40 36.74 50.67 7.99
N MET A 41 35.48 50.69 7.61
CA MET A 41 34.78 49.69 6.79
C MET A 41 35.53 49.33 5.50
N ASP A 42 36.23 50.31 4.92
CA ASP A 42 36.96 50.14 3.66
C ASP A 42 38.15 49.18 3.75
N LEU A 43 38.84 49.12 4.90
CA LEU A 43 39.93 48.20 5.15
C LEU A 43 39.44 46.78 5.41
N LEU A 44 38.36 46.61 6.14
CA LEU A 44 37.77 45.29 6.45
C LEU A 44 37.16 44.60 5.22
N LEU A 45 36.60 45.39 4.28
CA LEU A 45 36.10 44.91 3.01
C LEU A 45 37.22 44.37 2.08
N HIS A 46 38.43 44.91 2.21
CA HIS A 46 39.57 44.48 1.44
C HIS A 46 40.11 43.12 1.83
N PHE A 47 39.96 42.75 3.11
CA PHE A 47 40.43 41.49 3.66
C PHE A 47 39.33 40.42 3.80
N SER A 48 38.05 40.79 3.74
CA SER A 48 36.95 39.83 3.87
C SER A 48 36.43 39.39 2.51
N ARG A 49 36.49 38.10 2.22
CA ARG A 49 35.87 37.47 1.02
C ARG A 49 34.32 37.52 1.04
N PHE A 50 33.71 38.01 2.07
CA PHE A 50 32.27 38.05 2.23
C PHE A 50 31.70 39.43 1.95
N PRO A 51 30.68 39.53 1.07
CA PRO A 51 30.04 40.84 0.81
C PRO A 51 29.33 41.34 2.08
N ALA A 52 29.97 42.20 2.82
CA ALA A 52 29.41 42.82 4.04
C ALA A 52 28.19 43.77 3.74
N GLY A 53 27.96 44.08 2.49
CA GLY A 53 26.90 44.99 2.02
C GLY A 53 25.68 44.35 1.36
N GLY A 54 25.61 42.99 1.26
CA GLY A 54 24.48 42.29 0.61
C GLY A 54 23.15 42.58 1.32
N LYS A 55 22.07 42.83 0.55
CA LYS A 55 20.73 42.96 1.12
C LYS A 55 20.39 41.67 1.86
N THR A 56 20.03 41.77 3.14
CA THR A 56 19.69 40.64 4.04
C THR A 56 18.69 39.67 3.42
N ILE A 57 17.85 40.20 2.52
CA ILE A 57 16.83 39.40 1.81
C ILE A 57 17.46 38.23 1.00
N TYR A 58 18.66 38.40 0.39
CA TYR A 58 19.33 37.37 -0.37
C TYR A 58 19.88 36.22 0.48
N GLN A 59 19.96 36.41 1.80
CA GLN A 59 20.37 35.35 2.74
C GLN A 59 19.16 34.69 3.40
N ILE A 60 18.11 35.47 3.69
CA ILE A 60 16.88 34.95 4.32
C ILE A 60 16.04 34.12 3.35
N LEU A 61 15.90 34.57 2.11
CA LEU A 61 15.03 33.90 1.12
C LEU A 61 15.45 32.46 0.82
N PRO A 62 16.74 32.14 0.53
CA PRO A 62 17.18 30.75 0.31
C PRO A 62 17.02 29.89 1.57
N ALA A 63 17.27 30.43 2.75
CA ALA A 63 17.13 29.69 4.00
C ALA A 63 15.65 29.35 4.27
N ALA A 64 14.74 30.29 4.08
CA ALA A 64 13.31 30.06 4.22
C ALA A 64 12.78 29.08 3.18
N LEU A 65 13.22 29.18 1.93
CA LEU A 65 12.85 28.25 0.87
C LEU A 65 13.37 26.81 1.15
N CYS A 66 14.62 26.71 1.60
CA CYS A 66 15.21 25.42 1.99
C CYS A 66 14.42 24.78 3.14
N LEU A 67 14.07 25.52 4.18
CA LEU A 67 13.25 25.02 5.28
C LEU A 67 11.86 24.58 4.79
N GLY A 68 11.21 25.35 3.94
CA GLY A 68 9.92 25.00 3.35
C GLY A 68 9.98 23.69 2.55
N LEU A 69 11.02 23.49 1.75
CA LEU A 69 11.24 22.27 0.98
C LEU A 69 11.55 21.07 1.88
N LEU A 70 12.29 21.26 2.98
CA LEU A 70 12.54 20.21 3.97
C LEU A 70 11.25 19.78 4.66
N VAL A 71 10.41 20.74 5.08
CA VAL A 71 9.10 20.44 5.67
C VAL A 71 8.20 19.72 4.68
N LEU A 72 8.19 20.15 3.42
CA LEU A 72 7.43 19.48 2.36
C LEU A 72 7.95 18.03 2.15
N SER A 73 9.26 17.81 2.22
CA SER A 73 9.85 16.47 2.16
C SER A 73 9.41 15.61 3.35
N MET A 74 9.42 16.17 4.58
CA MET A 74 8.98 15.47 5.80
C MET A 74 7.47 15.20 5.82
N ALA A 75 6.67 16.00 5.13
CA ALA A 75 5.23 15.78 4.97
C ALA A 75 4.94 14.54 4.07
N ARG A 76 5.98 13.98 3.39
CA ARG A 76 5.92 12.79 2.54
C ARG A 76 4.75 12.87 1.54
N PRO A 77 4.82 13.77 0.55
CA PRO A 77 3.79 13.89 -0.47
C PRO A 77 3.69 12.60 -1.31
N ILE A 78 2.46 12.15 -1.54
CA ILE A 78 2.13 10.97 -2.33
C ILE A 78 1.44 11.42 -3.61
N PHE A 79 1.89 10.88 -4.74
CA PHE A 79 1.20 11.04 -6.02
C PHE A 79 0.32 9.80 -6.26
N PRO A 80 -1.00 9.90 -6.14
CA PRO A 80 -1.88 8.79 -6.46
C PRO A 80 -1.78 8.47 -7.95
N GLY A 81 -1.43 7.22 -8.30
CA GLY A 81 -1.53 6.70 -9.68
C GLY A 81 -0.24 6.44 -10.45
N ILE A 82 0.96 6.60 -9.89
CA ILE A 82 2.22 6.39 -10.64
C ILE A 82 2.94 5.06 -10.30
N SER A 83 2.52 4.32 -9.33
CA SER A 83 3.17 3.03 -8.98
C SER A 83 2.16 1.93 -8.80
N GLY A 84 2.59 0.72 -9.14
CA GLY A 84 1.81 -0.49 -8.94
C GLY A 84 1.19 -0.51 -7.54
N GLU A 85 -0.12 -0.62 -7.51
CA GLU A 85 -0.97 -0.49 -6.34
C GLU A 85 -0.61 -1.56 -5.30
N THR A 86 0.25 -1.22 -4.38
CA THR A 86 0.47 -2.00 -3.17
C THR A 86 -0.50 -1.48 -2.11
N LEU A 87 -1.28 -2.36 -1.53
CA LEU A 87 -2.15 -2.01 -0.40
C LEU A 87 -1.28 -1.58 0.77
N LYS A 88 -1.30 -0.30 1.12
CA LYS A 88 -0.54 0.25 2.25
C LYS A 88 -1.49 0.58 3.40
N GLY A 89 -1.85 -0.41 4.17
CA GLY A 89 -2.61 -0.20 5.40
C GLY A 89 -2.56 -1.44 6.28
N PRO A 90 -2.64 -1.31 7.61
CA PRO A 90 -2.67 -2.43 8.52
C PRO A 90 -3.98 -3.20 8.32
N MET A 91 -3.93 -4.25 7.51
CA MET A 91 -5.07 -5.09 7.18
C MET A 91 -4.74 -6.55 7.45
N ASP A 92 -5.70 -7.27 7.96
CA ASP A 92 -5.66 -8.71 8.14
C ASP A 92 -6.61 -9.36 7.16
N ILE A 93 -6.11 -10.27 6.38
CA ILE A 93 -6.86 -10.99 5.35
C ILE A 93 -6.80 -12.47 5.66
N VAL A 94 -7.93 -13.16 5.63
CA VAL A 94 -7.97 -14.62 5.70
C VAL A 94 -8.50 -15.14 4.37
N ALA A 95 -7.68 -15.86 3.64
CA ALA A 95 -8.09 -16.57 2.43
C ALA A 95 -8.67 -17.93 2.81
N VAL A 96 -9.92 -18.16 2.46
CA VAL A 96 -10.64 -19.41 2.69
C VAL A 96 -10.86 -20.09 1.35
N LEU A 97 -10.24 -21.26 1.15
CA LEU A 97 -10.27 -22.00 -0.11
C LEU A 97 -11.09 -23.28 0.02
N ASP A 98 -12.09 -23.41 -0.80
CA ASP A 98 -12.84 -24.64 -0.97
C ASP A 98 -11.95 -25.69 -1.67
N VAL A 99 -11.72 -26.82 -1.01
CA VAL A 99 -10.96 -27.96 -1.54
C VAL A 99 -11.85 -29.19 -1.73
N SER A 100 -13.17 -29.01 -1.77
CA SER A 100 -14.13 -30.07 -2.04
C SER A 100 -13.96 -30.63 -3.46
N LYS A 101 -14.52 -31.82 -3.69
CA LYS A 101 -14.40 -32.51 -5.00
C LYS A 101 -14.93 -31.70 -6.18
N SER A 102 -15.94 -30.82 -5.97
CA SER A 102 -16.46 -29.94 -7.02
C SER A 102 -15.43 -28.97 -7.55
N MET A 103 -14.45 -28.59 -6.72
CA MET A 103 -13.36 -27.69 -7.12
C MET A 103 -12.31 -28.34 -8.05
N ARG A 104 -12.44 -29.64 -8.35
CA ARG A 104 -11.67 -30.32 -9.41
C ARG A 104 -12.23 -30.06 -10.81
N ALA A 105 -13.47 -29.57 -10.95
CA ALA A 105 -14.07 -29.26 -12.25
C ALA A 105 -13.19 -28.27 -13.04
N GLU A 106 -13.11 -28.46 -14.36
CA GLU A 106 -12.23 -27.74 -15.28
C GLU A 106 -13.08 -26.86 -16.23
N ASP A 107 -13.73 -25.84 -15.66
CA ASP A 107 -14.66 -24.97 -16.38
C ASP A 107 -14.35 -23.47 -16.25
N CYS A 108 -13.15 -23.13 -15.76
CA CYS A 108 -12.67 -21.75 -15.66
C CYS A 108 -11.60 -21.46 -16.73
N ASP A 109 -10.35 -21.64 -16.40
CA ASP A 109 -9.24 -21.52 -17.35
C ASP A 109 -9.00 -22.87 -18.08
N PRO A 110 -8.71 -22.90 -19.38
CA PRO A 110 -8.48 -24.14 -20.12
C PRO A 110 -7.39 -24.99 -19.49
N GLY A 111 -7.71 -26.27 -19.20
CA GLY A 111 -6.78 -27.23 -18.59
C GLY A 111 -6.44 -26.96 -17.12
N SER A 112 -7.21 -26.15 -16.43
CA SER A 112 -7.01 -25.84 -15.02
C SER A 112 -8.28 -26.11 -14.23
N SER A 113 -8.14 -26.75 -13.06
CA SER A 113 -9.27 -26.94 -12.17
C SER A 113 -9.70 -25.60 -11.53
N ARG A 114 -10.95 -25.56 -11.01
CA ARG A 114 -11.45 -24.42 -10.23
C ARG A 114 -10.49 -24.05 -9.09
N LEU A 115 -9.98 -25.06 -8.35
CA LEU A 115 -9.03 -24.85 -7.27
C LEU A 115 -7.72 -24.24 -7.77
N GLU A 116 -7.15 -24.75 -8.84
CA GLU A 116 -5.91 -24.19 -9.40
C GLU A 116 -6.13 -22.76 -9.93
N THR A 117 -7.29 -22.46 -10.51
CA THR A 117 -7.67 -21.10 -10.91
C THR A 117 -7.76 -20.16 -9.68
N ALA A 118 -8.37 -20.61 -8.58
CA ALA A 118 -8.45 -19.87 -7.33
C ALA A 118 -7.06 -19.61 -6.71
N LYS A 119 -6.22 -20.65 -6.65
CA LYS A 119 -4.83 -20.57 -6.19
C LYS A 119 -4.02 -19.60 -7.04
N ALA A 120 -4.09 -19.70 -8.36
CA ALA A 120 -3.39 -18.82 -9.28
C ALA A 120 -3.82 -17.36 -9.13
N ALA A 121 -5.12 -17.11 -8.92
CA ALA A 121 -5.66 -15.77 -8.67
C ALA A 121 -5.12 -15.20 -7.35
N LEU A 122 -5.09 -15.99 -6.28
CA LEU A 122 -4.55 -15.57 -4.98
C LEU A 122 -3.04 -15.30 -5.08
N LEU A 123 -2.27 -16.20 -5.70
CA LEU A 123 -0.83 -16.06 -5.94
C LEU A 123 -0.49 -14.78 -6.70
N GLN A 124 -1.22 -14.48 -7.79
CA GLN A 124 -1.05 -13.25 -8.56
C GLN A 124 -1.38 -11.99 -7.75
N SER A 125 -2.11 -12.13 -6.66
CA SER A 125 -2.53 -11.04 -5.79
C SER A 125 -1.52 -10.76 -4.67
N LEU A 126 -0.70 -11.73 -4.26
CA LEU A 126 0.24 -11.61 -3.14
C LEU A 126 1.17 -10.37 -3.24
N PRO A 127 1.78 -10.05 -4.40
CA PRO A 127 2.63 -8.86 -4.50
C PRO A 127 1.90 -7.55 -4.22
N HIS A 128 0.57 -7.53 -4.41
CA HIS A 128 -0.26 -6.34 -4.14
C HIS A 128 -0.70 -6.24 -2.68
N LEU A 129 -0.54 -7.32 -1.90
CA LEU A 129 -0.90 -7.42 -0.48
C LEU A 129 0.28 -7.13 0.47
N ALA A 130 1.40 -6.65 -0.05
CA ALA A 130 2.57 -6.28 0.75
C ALA A 130 2.20 -5.26 1.84
N GLY A 131 2.52 -5.60 3.12
CA GLY A 131 2.14 -4.82 4.30
C GLY A 131 0.80 -5.23 4.95
N CYS A 132 0.08 -6.21 4.36
CA CYS A 132 -1.02 -6.90 5.02
C CYS A 132 -0.50 -8.18 5.69
N ARG A 133 -1.24 -8.68 6.71
CA ARG A 133 -1.07 -10.06 7.17
C ARG A 133 -2.09 -10.94 6.45
N LEU A 134 -1.65 -12.09 6.00
CA LEU A 134 -2.50 -13.05 5.30
C LEU A 134 -2.50 -14.38 6.04
N GLY A 135 -3.68 -14.92 6.32
CA GLY A 135 -3.89 -16.28 6.81
C GLY A 135 -4.54 -17.16 5.76
N LEU A 136 -4.40 -18.48 5.90
CA LEU A 136 -4.91 -19.44 4.94
C LEU A 136 -5.71 -20.55 5.64
N VAL A 137 -6.93 -20.74 5.22
CA VAL A 137 -7.82 -21.81 5.66
C VAL A 137 -8.30 -22.58 4.43
N THR A 138 -8.24 -23.89 4.48
CA THR A 138 -8.90 -24.75 3.51
C THR A 138 -10.13 -25.41 4.13
N PHE A 139 -11.14 -25.67 3.34
CA PHE A 139 -12.33 -26.34 3.84
C PHE A 139 -12.96 -27.28 2.79
N ALA A 140 -13.65 -28.26 3.31
CA ALA A 140 -14.60 -29.11 2.61
C ALA A 140 -15.74 -29.44 3.58
N GLY A 141 -15.96 -30.71 3.98
CA GLY A 141 -16.88 -31.06 5.05
C GLY A 141 -16.50 -30.48 6.43
N GLU A 142 -15.21 -30.27 6.67
CA GLU A 142 -14.59 -29.63 7.82
C GLU A 142 -13.63 -28.51 7.35
N SER A 143 -13.18 -27.65 8.28
CA SER A 143 -12.22 -26.59 8.02
C SER A 143 -10.86 -26.90 8.64
N PHE A 144 -9.79 -26.54 7.91
CA PHE A 144 -8.42 -26.81 8.28
C PHE A 144 -7.56 -25.55 8.14
N PRO A 145 -7.02 -24.99 9.24
CA PRO A 145 -6.05 -23.93 9.15
C PRO A 145 -4.77 -24.44 8.50
N GLN A 146 -4.26 -23.72 7.50
CA GLN A 146 -3.04 -24.05 6.78
C GLN A 146 -1.88 -23.13 7.16
N ALA A 147 -2.19 -21.85 7.40
CA ALA A 147 -1.24 -20.84 7.87
C ALA A 147 -1.97 -19.77 8.68
N GLU A 148 -1.44 -19.40 9.84
CA GLU A 148 -1.93 -18.29 10.64
C GLU A 148 -1.63 -16.94 9.97
N LEU A 149 -2.16 -15.83 10.53
CA LEU A 149 -1.92 -14.49 10.00
C LEU A 149 -0.42 -14.16 10.05
N THR A 150 0.20 -14.06 8.89
CA THR A 150 1.61 -13.73 8.70
C THR A 150 1.80 -12.67 7.63
N ASP A 151 2.85 -11.87 7.72
CA ASP A 151 3.35 -10.96 6.69
C ASP A 151 4.40 -11.60 5.78
N ASP A 152 4.81 -12.85 6.09
CA ASP A 152 5.68 -13.65 5.24
C ASP A 152 4.88 -14.25 4.07
N LEU A 153 4.78 -13.48 3.00
CA LEU A 153 4.05 -13.87 1.79
C LEU A 153 4.77 -14.98 1.01
N GLU A 154 6.09 -15.15 1.17
CA GLU A 154 6.85 -16.21 0.52
C GLU A 154 6.54 -17.57 1.14
N ALA A 155 6.46 -17.64 2.47
CA ALA A 155 6.02 -18.83 3.18
C ALA A 155 4.59 -19.24 2.79
N LEU A 156 3.68 -18.26 2.68
CA LEU A 156 2.31 -18.49 2.22
C LEU A 156 2.25 -18.97 0.78
N GLU A 157 3.05 -18.42 -0.09
CA GLU A 157 3.17 -18.86 -1.48
C GLU A 157 3.59 -20.34 -1.54
N PHE A 158 4.57 -20.73 -0.72
CA PHE A 158 5.03 -22.10 -0.63
C PHE A 158 3.91 -23.06 -0.16
N VAL A 159 3.19 -22.71 0.92
CA VAL A 159 2.07 -23.51 1.43
C VAL A 159 0.97 -23.62 0.38
N LEU A 160 0.58 -22.53 -0.25
CA LEU A 160 -0.48 -22.49 -1.25
C LEU A 160 -0.15 -23.34 -2.48
N LYS A 161 1.11 -23.33 -2.93
CA LYS A 161 1.54 -24.12 -4.09
C LYS A 161 1.64 -25.61 -3.79
N ASN A 162 2.17 -25.99 -2.63
CA ASN A 162 2.61 -27.35 -2.39
C ASN A 162 1.64 -28.17 -1.49
N TRP A 163 0.89 -27.50 -0.59
CA TRP A 163 0.08 -28.22 0.40
C TRP A 163 -1.41 -28.12 0.14
N VAL A 164 -1.88 -27.13 -0.60
CA VAL A 164 -3.30 -26.98 -0.91
C VAL A 164 -3.64 -27.75 -2.17
N THR A 165 -4.28 -28.90 -1.98
CA THR A 165 -4.76 -29.76 -3.06
C THR A 165 -6.21 -30.17 -2.83
N ALA A 166 -6.92 -30.57 -3.89
CA ALA A 166 -8.31 -31.05 -3.77
C ALA A 166 -8.46 -32.37 -2.99
N ASP A 167 -7.36 -33.01 -2.65
CA ASP A 167 -7.30 -34.26 -1.85
C ASP A 167 -6.86 -33.99 -0.40
N SER A 168 -6.52 -32.74 -0.06
CA SER A 168 -6.01 -32.40 1.27
C SER A 168 -7.07 -32.50 2.38
N ALA A 169 -8.36 -32.54 2.03
CA ALA A 169 -9.43 -32.63 3.01
C ALA A 169 -9.89 -34.10 3.21
N PRO A 170 -9.75 -34.64 4.42
CA PRO A 170 -10.17 -36.04 4.72
C PRO A 170 -11.69 -36.18 4.72
N PHE A 171 -12.45 -35.10 4.89
CA PHE A 171 -13.91 -35.12 4.97
C PHE A 171 -14.55 -34.55 3.70
N GLN A 172 -15.49 -35.31 3.12
CA GLN A 172 -16.22 -34.88 1.92
C GLN A 172 -17.36 -33.90 2.27
N GLY A 173 -17.77 -33.08 1.31
CA GLY A 173 -18.83 -32.10 1.44
C GLY A 173 -18.29 -30.69 1.36
N SER A 174 -19.14 -29.71 1.69
CA SER A 174 -18.77 -28.29 1.79
C SER A 174 -19.57 -27.70 2.94
N ASN A 175 -18.90 -27.22 3.99
CA ASN A 175 -19.53 -26.57 5.14
C ASN A 175 -19.05 -25.12 5.27
N ILE A 176 -19.80 -24.22 4.64
CA ILE A 176 -19.49 -22.78 4.61
C ILE A 176 -19.49 -22.20 6.03
N GLY A 177 -20.42 -22.61 6.89
CA GLY A 177 -20.51 -22.10 8.27
C GLY A 177 -19.24 -22.40 9.08
N LYS A 178 -18.76 -23.65 9.07
CA LYS A 178 -17.53 -24.03 9.77
C LYS A 178 -16.33 -23.27 9.22
N ALA A 179 -16.24 -23.10 7.89
CA ALA A 179 -15.14 -22.40 7.24
C ALA A 179 -15.09 -20.93 7.66
N LEU A 180 -16.23 -20.23 7.68
CA LEU A 180 -16.30 -18.85 8.14
C LEU A 180 -16.03 -18.71 9.64
N SER A 181 -16.56 -19.61 10.47
CA SER A 181 -16.28 -19.63 11.91
C SER A 181 -14.80 -19.80 12.21
N GLU A 182 -14.12 -20.69 11.47
CA GLU A 182 -12.68 -20.87 11.60
C GLU A 182 -11.90 -19.62 11.17
N ALA A 183 -12.28 -19.01 10.04
CA ALA A 183 -11.64 -17.78 9.57
C ALA A 183 -11.81 -16.60 10.56
N ILE A 184 -12.94 -16.51 11.25
CA ILE A 184 -13.18 -15.49 12.27
C ILE A 184 -12.19 -15.61 13.44
N ARG A 185 -11.79 -16.82 13.82
CA ARG A 185 -10.85 -17.07 14.93
C ARG A 185 -9.44 -16.55 14.67
N PHE A 186 -9.08 -16.38 13.41
CA PHE A 186 -7.77 -15.83 13.03
C PHE A 186 -7.60 -14.36 13.42
N PHE A 187 -8.71 -13.61 13.54
CA PHE A 187 -8.65 -12.18 13.81
C PHE A 187 -8.52 -11.91 15.30
N GLY A 188 -7.44 -11.28 15.72
CA GLY A 188 -7.23 -10.78 17.07
C GLY A 188 -8.01 -9.50 17.37
N GLU A 189 -7.79 -8.90 18.55
CA GLU A 189 -8.43 -7.65 18.98
C GLU A 189 -7.79 -6.38 18.41
N GLU A 190 -6.74 -6.49 17.64
CA GLU A 190 -6.03 -5.36 17.06
C GLU A 190 -6.95 -4.52 16.18
N LYS A 191 -6.74 -3.19 16.19
CA LYS A 191 -7.47 -2.24 15.33
C LYS A 191 -6.96 -2.26 13.89
N ARG A 192 -7.09 -3.41 13.25
CA ARG A 192 -6.75 -3.60 11.84
C ARG A 192 -8.03 -3.87 11.06
N LYS A 193 -8.05 -3.50 9.78
CA LYS A 193 -9.17 -3.86 8.91
C LYS A 193 -9.15 -5.38 8.68
N ARG A 194 -10.30 -6.04 8.79
CA ARG A 194 -10.46 -7.49 8.70
C ARG A 194 -11.26 -7.84 7.47
N VAL A 195 -10.71 -8.72 6.63
CA VAL A 195 -11.34 -9.13 5.38
C VAL A 195 -11.19 -10.64 5.21
N ILE A 196 -12.26 -11.32 4.84
CA ILE A 196 -12.23 -12.73 4.44
C ILE A 196 -12.38 -12.80 2.92
N PHE A 197 -11.45 -13.45 2.23
CA PHE A 197 -11.56 -13.86 0.84
C PHE A 197 -12.03 -15.30 0.78
N PHE A 198 -13.25 -15.52 0.36
CA PHE A 198 -13.90 -16.82 0.36
C PHE A 198 -14.04 -17.35 -1.07
N PHE A 199 -13.24 -18.34 -1.43
CA PHE A 199 -13.22 -18.96 -2.76
C PHE A 199 -14.00 -20.28 -2.73
N SER A 200 -15.09 -20.37 -3.46
CA SER A 200 -15.93 -21.57 -3.55
C SER A 200 -16.81 -21.53 -4.81
N ASP A 201 -17.32 -22.67 -5.21
CA ASP A 201 -18.40 -22.77 -6.19
C ASP A 201 -19.81 -22.55 -5.57
N GLY A 202 -19.87 -22.36 -4.24
CA GLY A 202 -21.12 -22.17 -3.53
C GLY A 202 -21.99 -23.44 -3.47
N GLY A 203 -21.39 -24.62 -3.68
CA GLY A 203 -22.06 -25.88 -3.70
C GLY A 203 -22.93 -26.15 -2.47
N HIS A 204 -23.84 -27.11 -2.56
CA HIS A 204 -24.87 -27.42 -1.55
C HIS A 204 -24.24 -28.05 -0.31
N GLY A 205 -23.59 -27.25 0.53
CA GLY A 205 -23.11 -27.63 1.84
C GLY A 205 -24.19 -27.37 2.90
N ARG A 206 -24.23 -28.18 3.95
CA ARG A 206 -25.01 -27.89 5.16
C ARG A 206 -24.45 -26.62 5.80
N SER A 207 -25.20 -25.54 5.75
CA SER A 207 -24.87 -24.29 6.46
C SER A 207 -25.61 -24.26 7.80
N GLU A 208 -25.09 -24.98 8.78
CA GLU A 208 -25.61 -24.83 10.15
C GLU A 208 -25.27 -23.43 10.68
N ASN A 209 -26.30 -22.71 11.16
CA ASN A 209 -26.17 -21.39 11.82
C ASN A 209 -25.48 -20.26 11.00
N LEU A 210 -25.66 -20.23 9.68
CA LEU A 210 -25.03 -19.23 8.83
C LEU A 210 -25.41 -17.79 9.21
N ASP A 211 -26.67 -17.53 9.53
CA ASP A 211 -27.15 -16.20 9.88
C ASP A 211 -26.52 -15.68 11.20
N GLY A 212 -26.27 -16.57 12.17
CA GLY A 212 -25.55 -16.25 13.41
C GLY A 212 -24.09 -15.86 13.13
N ILE A 213 -23.41 -16.60 12.25
CA ILE A 213 -22.02 -16.33 11.85
C ILE A 213 -21.90 -14.99 11.11
N LEU A 214 -22.81 -14.71 10.20
CA LEU A 214 -22.84 -13.44 9.46
C LEU A 214 -23.09 -12.25 10.40
N SER A 215 -23.97 -12.41 11.40
CA SER A 215 -24.21 -11.40 12.44
C SER A 215 -22.98 -11.17 13.31
N GLU A 216 -22.24 -12.22 13.66
CA GLU A 216 -20.95 -12.12 14.36
C GLU A 216 -19.90 -11.34 13.54
N MET A 217 -19.80 -11.63 12.24
CA MET A 217 -18.89 -10.92 11.34
C MET A 217 -19.22 -9.42 11.25
N ASP A 218 -20.52 -9.10 11.12
CA ASP A 218 -20.97 -7.69 11.09
C ASP A 218 -20.66 -6.96 12.40
N THR A 219 -20.80 -7.63 13.54
CA THR A 219 -20.49 -7.08 14.87
C THR A 219 -18.98 -6.84 15.03
N LYS A 220 -18.19 -7.78 14.56
CA LYS A 220 -16.71 -7.68 14.60
C LYS A 220 -16.13 -6.80 13.49
N GLY A 221 -16.95 -6.27 12.58
CA GLY A 221 -16.51 -5.43 11.47
C GLY A 221 -15.66 -6.18 10.44
N ILE A 222 -15.95 -7.46 10.21
CA ILE A 222 -15.26 -8.32 9.25
C ILE A 222 -15.99 -8.26 7.91
N ALA A 223 -15.31 -7.82 6.85
CA ALA A 223 -15.86 -7.79 5.50
C ALA A 223 -15.67 -9.16 4.81
N LEU A 224 -16.70 -9.66 4.13
CA LEU A 224 -16.64 -10.92 3.38
C LEU A 224 -16.68 -10.67 1.88
N VAL A 225 -15.62 -11.03 1.19
CA VAL A 225 -15.55 -11.04 -0.26
C VAL A 225 -15.72 -12.47 -0.74
N SER A 226 -16.90 -12.79 -1.26
CA SER A 226 -17.17 -14.11 -1.85
C SER A 226 -16.71 -14.12 -3.30
N ILE A 227 -15.85 -15.07 -3.63
CA ILE A 227 -15.26 -15.25 -4.96
C ILE A 227 -15.78 -16.57 -5.51
N GLY A 228 -16.77 -16.46 -6.39
CA GLY A 228 -17.38 -17.62 -7.05
C GLY A 228 -16.48 -18.15 -8.15
N VAL A 229 -16.12 -19.43 -8.07
CA VAL A 229 -15.24 -20.11 -9.02
C VAL A 229 -16.01 -21.20 -9.74
N GLY A 230 -16.04 -21.14 -11.06
CA GLY A 230 -16.78 -22.12 -11.90
C GLY A 230 -17.73 -21.45 -12.87
N SER A 231 -18.32 -22.25 -13.75
CA SER A 231 -19.33 -21.81 -14.73
C SER A 231 -20.76 -22.05 -14.23
N LYS A 232 -21.69 -21.28 -14.77
CA LYS A 232 -23.15 -21.47 -14.53
C LYS A 232 -23.71 -22.68 -15.30
N GLU A 233 -23.10 -22.96 -16.43
CA GLU A 233 -23.45 -24.10 -17.28
C GLU A 233 -23.15 -25.41 -16.55
N GLY A 234 -22.07 -25.42 -15.78
CA GLY A 234 -21.60 -26.54 -15.00
C GLY A 234 -20.65 -27.45 -15.78
N ALA A 235 -19.90 -28.24 -15.03
CA ALA A 235 -18.94 -29.18 -15.57
C ALA A 235 -18.95 -30.50 -14.78
N LYS A 236 -18.51 -31.58 -15.45
CA LYS A 236 -18.31 -32.87 -14.82
C LYS A 236 -17.04 -32.82 -13.97
N ILE A 237 -17.01 -33.62 -12.89
CA ILE A 237 -15.89 -33.65 -11.97
C ILE A 237 -14.94 -34.78 -12.42
N PRO A 238 -13.70 -34.46 -12.86
CA PRO A 238 -12.76 -35.49 -13.29
C PRO A 238 -12.18 -36.23 -12.08
N LEU A 239 -11.92 -37.53 -12.30
CA LEU A 239 -11.20 -38.39 -11.37
C LEU A 239 -9.82 -38.68 -11.94
N TYR A 240 -8.81 -38.36 -11.16
CA TYR A 240 -7.42 -38.71 -11.47
C TYR A 240 -6.88 -39.69 -10.44
N GLU A 241 -6.19 -40.76 -10.89
CA GLU A 241 -5.40 -41.64 -10.07
C GLU A 241 -3.98 -41.67 -10.61
N GLU A 242 -3.00 -41.44 -9.76
CA GLU A 242 -1.58 -41.36 -10.15
C GLU A 242 -1.34 -40.38 -11.34
N GLY A 243 -2.08 -39.27 -11.37
CA GLY A 243 -1.99 -38.26 -12.44
C GLY A 243 -2.64 -38.70 -13.77
N LYS A 244 -3.28 -39.85 -13.86
CA LYS A 244 -3.97 -40.33 -15.08
C LYS A 244 -5.47 -40.17 -14.94
N PHE A 245 -6.11 -39.61 -15.98
CA PHE A 245 -7.55 -39.52 -16.04
C PHE A 245 -8.20 -40.91 -16.08
N LYS A 246 -9.07 -41.19 -15.10
CA LYS A 246 -9.80 -42.48 -14.97
C LYS A 246 -11.28 -42.40 -15.33
N GLY A 247 -11.79 -41.18 -15.54
CA GLY A 247 -13.19 -40.97 -15.88
C GLY A 247 -13.79 -39.82 -15.06
N TRP A 248 -15.12 -39.80 -15.00
CA TRP A 248 -15.88 -38.80 -14.29
C TRP A 248 -16.40 -39.33 -12.96
N LEU A 249 -16.49 -38.46 -11.95
CA LEU A 249 -17.07 -38.84 -10.65
C LEU A 249 -18.52 -39.30 -10.85
N LYS A 250 -18.82 -40.47 -10.34
CA LYS A 250 -20.17 -41.08 -10.36
C LYS A 250 -20.72 -41.24 -8.95
N ILE A 251 -21.98 -40.82 -8.77
CA ILE A 251 -22.75 -41.10 -7.55
C ILE A 251 -23.95 -41.91 -7.96
N LYS A 252 -24.12 -43.08 -7.33
CA LYS A 252 -25.17 -44.05 -7.66
C LYS A 252 -25.22 -44.44 -9.14
N GLY A 253 -24.06 -44.46 -9.84
CA GLY A 253 -23.93 -44.84 -11.23
C GLY A 253 -24.06 -43.68 -12.24
N GLU A 254 -24.53 -42.52 -11.83
CA GLU A 254 -24.68 -41.35 -12.68
C GLU A 254 -23.49 -40.36 -12.55
N GLU A 255 -23.07 -39.74 -13.64
CA GLU A 255 -21.99 -38.77 -13.66
C GLU A 255 -22.44 -37.48 -12.99
N VAL A 256 -21.62 -36.98 -12.05
CA VAL A 256 -21.93 -35.77 -11.30
C VAL A 256 -21.50 -34.52 -12.07
N THR A 257 -22.45 -33.62 -12.27
CA THR A 257 -22.21 -32.29 -12.80
C THR A 257 -22.31 -31.29 -11.65
N THR A 258 -21.31 -30.44 -11.48
CA THR A 258 -21.30 -29.34 -10.52
C THR A 258 -21.48 -28.00 -11.24
N ARG A 259 -22.20 -27.06 -10.63
CA ARG A 259 -22.45 -25.72 -11.15
C ARG A 259 -22.13 -24.69 -10.10
N LEU A 260 -21.72 -23.49 -10.55
CA LEU A 260 -21.55 -22.36 -9.67
C LEU A 260 -22.91 -21.89 -9.11
N ASN A 261 -23.01 -21.86 -7.79
CA ASN A 261 -24.19 -21.33 -7.09
C ASN A 261 -23.94 -19.88 -6.63
N GLU A 262 -24.16 -18.93 -7.50
CA GLU A 262 -23.97 -17.51 -7.20
C GLU A 262 -24.92 -17.01 -6.09
N ASP A 263 -26.14 -17.53 -6.02
CA ASP A 263 -27.15 -17.04 -5.07
C ASP A 263 -26.70 -17.26 -3.62
N THR A 264 -26.11 -18.43 -3.34
CA THR A 264 -25.53 -18.71 -2.03
C THR A 264 -24.37 -17.74 -1.72
N LEU A 265 -23.44 -17.56 -2.67
CA LEU A 265 -22.28 -16.71 -2.49
C LEU A 265 -22.64 -15.22 -2.37
N ARG A 266 -23.65 -14.76 -3.13
CA ARG A 266 -24.20 -13.41 -3.00
C ARG A 266 -24.90 -13.21 -1.66
N LYS A 267 -25.62 -14.24 -1.17
CA LYS A 267 -26.31 -14.18 0.13
C LYS A 267 -25.34 -14.00 1.27
N ILE A 268 -24.25 -14.78 1.31
CA ILE A 268 -23.27 -14.69 2.39
C ILE A 268 -22.47 -13.38 2.39
N SER A 269 -22.31 -12.74 1.23
CA SER A 269 -21.57 -11.48 1.11
C SER A 269 -22.43 -10.21 1.24
N ARG A 270 -23.68 -10.30 1.74
CA ARG A 270 -24.56 -9.14 1.95
C ARG A 270 -24.22 -8.28 3.16
N GLY A 271 -23.31 -8.72 4.04
CA GLY A 271 -22.89 -8.01 5.25
C GLY A 271 -22.11 -6.71 4.96
N LYS A 272 -21.78 -5.96 6.01
CA LYS A 272 -21.07 -4.68 5.91
C LYS A 272 -19.73 -4.82 5.20
N GLY A 273 -19.58 -4.13 4.06
CA GLY A 273 -18.35 -4.17 3.26
C GLY A 273 -18.17 -5.46 2.47
N GLY A 274 -19.19 -6.32 2.45
CA GLY A 274 -19.17 -7.57 1.67
C GLY A 274 -19.38 -7.34 0.18
N LYS A 275 -18.82 -8.24 -0.63
CA LYS A 275 -18.95 -8.21 -2.09
C LYS A 275 -18.88 -9.62 -2.68
N TYR A 276 -19.69 -9.85 -3.70
CA TYR A 276 -19.58 -11.06 -4.52
C TYR A 276 -18.86 -10.75 -5.83
N ILE A 277 -18.02 -11.67 -6.26
CA ILE A 277 -17.27 -11.58 -7.51
C ILE A 277 -17.24 -12.95 -8.19
N HIS A 278 -17.47 -12.97 -9.49
CA HIS A 278 -17.33 -14.16 -10.28
C HIS A 278 -15.92 -14.21 -10.90
N LEU A 279 -15.17 -15.23 -10.55
CA LEU A 279 -13.82 -15.49 -11.05
C LEU A 279 -13.91 -16.43 -12.28
N THR A 280 -13.91 -15.86 -13.46
CA THR A 280 -13.86 -16.61 -14.71
C THR A 280 -12.43 -16.95 -15.15
N SER A 281 -11.44 -16.21 -14.66
CA SER A 281 -10.02 -16.45 -14.91
C SER A 281 -9.18 -15.87 -13.77
N ALA A 282 -8.00 -16.44 -13.52
CA ALA A 282 -7.07 -16.00 -12.50
C ALA A 282 -6.71 -14.49 -12.58
N LYS A 283 -6.78 -13.90 -13.78
CA LYS A 283 -6.44 -12.48 -14.02
C LYS A 283 -7.45 -11.48 -13.42
N ASN A 284 -8.67 -11.92 -13.11
CA ASN A 284 -9.76 -11.01 -12.72
C ASN A 284 -9.70 -10.55 -11.24
N LEU A 285 -8.91 -11.20 -10.40
CA LEU A 285 -8.84 -10.87 -8.97
C LEU A 285 -8.19 -9.49 -8.69
N LYS A 286 -7.30 -9.02 -9.58
CA LYS A 286 -6.64 -7.70 -9.43
C LYS A 286 -7.61 -6.53 -9.32
N GLY A 287 -8.76 -6.61 -9.99
CA GLY A 287 -9.79 -5.57 -9.94
C GLY A 287 -10.43 -5.42 -8.56
N ILE A 288 -10.42 -6.47 -7.75
CA ILE A 288 -11.03 -6.51 -6.41
C ILE A 288 -10.17 -5.78 -5.39
N LEU A 289 -8.87 -5.94 -5.50
CA LEU A 289 -7.90 -5.26 -4.65
C LEU A 289 -7.88 -3.74 -4.85
N ARG A 290 -8.55 -3.26 -5.91
CA ARG A 290 -8.71 -1.84 -6.23
C ARG A 290 -10.01 -1.24 -5.73
N ASP A 291 -10.92 -2.06 -5.21
CA ASP A 291 -12.23 -1.57 -4.78
C ASP A 291 -12.16 -0.90 -3.40
N PRO A 292 -12.43 0.41 -3.30
CA PRO A 292 -12.42 1.14 -2.04
C PRO A 292 -13.43 0.60 -1.01
N ALA A 293 -14.52 -0.02 -1.47
CA ALA A 293 -15.54 -0.59 -0.60
C ALA A 293 -15.00 -1.81 0.16
N VAL A 294 -14.20 -2.64 -0.54
CA VAL A 294 -13.58 -3.84 0.03
C VAL A 294 -12.34 -3.49 0.85
N MET A 295 -11.44 -2.71 0.25
CA MET A 295 -10.13 -2.43 0.83
C MET A 295 -10.09 -1.21 1.75
N GLY A 296 -11.10 -0.33 1.67
CA GLY A 296 -11.15 0.93 2.41
C GLY A 296 -10.32 2.03 1.76
N LYS A 297 -10.72 3.29 1.94
CA LYS A 297 -10.06 4.44 1.34
C LYS A 297 -8.59 4.59 1.74
N SER A 298 -8.24 4.20 2.97
CA SER A 298 -6.86 4.29 3.48
C SER A 298 -5.91 3.21 2.92
N ALA A 299 -6.45 2.05 2.49
CA ALA A 299 -5.64 0.96 1.95
C ALA A 299 -5.22 1.21 0.48
N LEU A 300 -5.97 2.03 -0.25
CA LEU A 300 -5.71 2.37 -1.66
C LEU A 300 -4.76 3.55 -1.85
N SER A 301 -4.29 4.16 -0.75
CA SER A 301 -3.34 5.28 -0.76
C SER A 301 -1.90 4.87 -1.09
N GLY A 302 -1.70 3.85 -1.89
CA GLY A 302 -0.41 3.40 -2.40
C GLY A 302 0.12 4.26 -3.54
N GLY A 303 0.26 5.57 -3.36
CA GLY A 303 0.97 6.43 -4.30
C GLY A 303 2.49 6.36 -4.09
N LYS A 304 3.27 6.66 -5.13
CA LYS A 304 4.72 6.79 -5.01
C LYS A 304 5.04 7.99 -4.14
N GLU A 305 5.75 7.74 -3.05
CA GLU A 305 6.28 8.83 -2.24
C GLU A 305 7.31 9.62 -3.06
N ILE A 306 7.09 10.91 -3.18
CA ILE A 306 7.96 11.80 -3.96
C ILE A 306 8.78 12.76 -3.09
N PHE A 307 8.99 12.40 -1.81
CA PHE A 307 9.76 13.22 -0.87
C PHE A 307 11.20 13.51 -1.36
N GLN A 308 11.73 12.65 -2.24
CA GLN A 308 13.06 12.81 -2.83
C GLN A 308 13.18 14.07 -3.67
N ILE A 309 12.11 14.52 -4.34
CA ILE A 309 12.12 15.70 -5.19
C ILE A 309 12.33 16.98 -4.36
N PRO A 310 11.49 17.32 -3.37
CA PRO A 310 11.71 18.50 -2.55
C PRO A 310 13.01 18.43 -1.74
N LEU A 311 13.45 17.22 -1.32
CA LEU A 311 14.74 17.02 -0.66
C LEU A 311 15.91 17.37 -1.60
N GLY A 312 15.90 16.86 -2.81
CA GLY A 312 16.93 17.15 -3.82
C GLY A 312 17.00 18.62 -4.18
N LEU A 313 15.85 19.31 -4.29
CA LEU A 313 15.80 20.74 -4.51
C LEU A 313 16.38 21.54 -3.33
N ALA A 314 16.07 21.14 -2.09
CA ALA A 314 16.63 21.78 -0.89
C ALA A 314 18.16 21.63 -0.86
N MET A 315 18.70 20.43 -1.13
CA MET A 315 20.14 20.21 -1.24
C MET A 315 20.77 21.03 -2.37
N GLY A 316 20.10 21.10 -3.53
CA GLY A 316 20.55 21.90 -4.67
C GLY A 316 20.71 23.40 -4.32
N ILE A 317 19.75 23.96 -3.56
CA ILE A 317 19.82 25.35 -3.09
C ILE A 317 21.04 25.57 -2.18
N VAL A 318 21.31 24.64 -1.26
CA VAL A 318 22.48 24.72 -0.36
C VAL A 318 23.78 24.69 -1.15
N PHE A 319 23.91 23.70 -2.07
CA PHE A 319 25.12 23.59 -2.91
C PHE A 319 25.31 24.81 -3.82
N LEU A 320 24.23 25.32 -4.40
CA LEU A 320 24.27 26.53 -5.23
C LEU A 320 24.71 27.75 -4.41
N GLY A 321 24.17 27.90 -3.19
CA GLY A 321 24.60 28.96 -2.27
C GLY A 321 26.10 28.90 -1.99
N MET A 322 26.60 27.71 -1.60
CA MET A 322 28.03 27.48 -1.34
C MET A 322 28.90 27.75 -2.59
N TYR A 323 28.42 27.36 -3.77
CA TYR A 323 29.15 27.59 -5.04
C TYR A 323 29.22 29.08 -5.40
N LEU A 324 28.09 29.80 -5.26
CA LEU A 324 28.03 31.25 -5.54
C LEU A 324 28.89 32.05 -4.56
N GLU A 325 28.93 31.66 -3.28
CA GLU A 325 29.82 32.28 -2.29
C GLU A 325 31.29 32.09 -2.67
N ARG A 326 31.68 30.93 -3.18
CA ARG A 326 33.07 30.67 -3.63
C ARG A 326 33.48 31.45 -4.89
N ARG A 327 32.53 31.78 -5.77
CA ARG A 327 32.78 32.51 -7.04
C ARG A 327 32.56 34.02 -6.93
N ALA A 328 31.99 34.52 -5.85
CA ALA A 328 31.80 35.96 -5.68
C ALA A 328 33.16 36.66 -5.81
N PRO A 329 33.39 37.53 -6.81
CA PRO A 329 34.64 38.26 -6.92
C PRO A 329 34.77 39.18 -5.69
N PRO A 330 35.99 39.39 -5.19
CA PRO A 330 36.20 40.40 -4.15
C PRO A 330 35.67 41.74 -4.63
N SER A 331 34.78 42.35 -3.85
CA SER A 331 34.25 43.64 -4.15
C SER A 331 35.41 44.65 -4.31
N ARG A 332 35.70 45.07 -5.55
CA ARG A 332 36.67 46.11 -5.77
C ARG A 332 36.11 47.40 -5.15
N PRO A 333 36.76 48.02 -4.17
CA PRO A 333 36.39 49.36 -3.74
C PRO A 333 36.66 50.28 -4.94
N SER A 334 35.70 51.16 -5.23
CA SER A 334 35.97 52.30 -6.09
C SER A 334 37.01 53.16 -5.37
N VAL A 335 38.25 53.03 -5.74
CA VAL A 335 39.31 53.96 -5.32
C VAL A 335 38.98 55.28 -5.98
N GLN A 336 38.27 56.16 -5.31
CA GLN A 336 38.31 57.59 -5.61
C GLN A 336 39.74 58.01 -5.28
N ASP A 337 40.48 58.34 -6.29
CA ASP A 337 41.86 58.84 -6.22
C ASP A 337 41.86 60.12 -5.35
N PRO A 338 42.50 60.12 -4.16
CA PRO A 338 42.49 61.30 -3.29
C PRO A 338 43.36 62.46 -3.82
N PHE A 339 44.03 62.25 -4.96
CA PHE A 339 44.98 63.23 -5.53
C PHE A 339 44.40 64.01 -6.73
N SER A 340 43.17 63.81 -7.11
CA SER A 340 42.52 64.71 -8.12
C SER A 340 42.09 66.05 -7.47
N ARG A 341 43.01 66.75 -6.85
CA ARG A 341 42.81 68.19 -6.60
C ARG A 341 42.93 68.91 -7.93
N LYS A 342 41.84 69.49 -8.30
CA LYS A 342 41.78 70.51 -9.36
C LYS A 342 42.87 71.56 -9.14
N GLU A 343 43.78 71.65 -10.06
CA GLU A 343 44.45 72.92 -10.35
C GLU A 343 43.42 73.81 -11.07
N GLU A 344 42.91 74.81 -10.41
CA GLU A 344 42.23 75.91 -11.05
C GLU A 344 43.22 77.07 -11.07
N PRO A 345 43.24 77.89 -12.19
CA PRO A 345 44.21 78.87 -12.49
C PRO A 345 44.06 80.17 -11.64
#